data_67a568d03fc66c6f0c0dc5a1da8d0500
#
_entry.id   67a568d03fc66c6f0c0dc5a1da8d0500
#
_cell.length_a   1.000
_cell.length_b   1.000
_cell.length_c   1.000
_cell.angle_alpha   90.00
_cell.angle_beta   90.00
_cell.angle_gamma   90.00
#
_symmetry.space_group_name_H-M   'P 1'
#
loop_
_entity.id
_entity.type
_entity.pdbx_description
1 polymer ?
#
loop_
_entity_poly.entity_id
_entity_poly.type
_entity_poly.pdbx_seq_one_letter_code
_entity_poly.pdbx_strand_id
1 'polypeptide(L)'
;MRRIELTLRADRSFPVPDSDGYQVYGALLDALDTVDASVSQRVHDSPLGTIHNSGLRGSFAGSDRPHHKRVRANEPYGLSLGVVDRDDEELFETLVNAFVLDGDDIRLAEGTLRVESFESSNATHEELLERASDVGSNATLDVEFHTATCIEEAGEVTTMFPHRVSVFRSLLGKWNRTAPEELALDIGREAIAGSVIEKPDPRAYDTHSVLVNRVENGDGGTRPLFRQGFTGQCSYAFKNASESVRNAVTALGMFGEYSGVGSAVARGCGSVEVGLE
;
A
#
# COMPACT_ATOMS: atom_id res chain seq x y z
N MET A 1 13.96 -0.10 3.53
CA MET A 1 12.47 -0.08 3.55
C MET A 1 11.97 -0.86 4.76
N ARG A 2 10.83 -0.49 5.30
CA ARG A 2 10.27 -1.10 6.52
C ARG A 2 8.80 -1.44 6.32
N ARG A 3 8.35 -2.52 6.97
CA ARG A 3 6.95 -2.88 7.11
C ARG A 3 6.61 -2.90 8.59
N ILE A 4 5.51 -2.25 8.96
CA ILE A 4 5.03 -2.12 10.32
C ILE A 4 3.63 -2.71 10.37
N GLU A 5 3.39 -3.59 11.34
CA GLU A 5 2.08 -4.18 11.61
C GLU A 5 1.60 -3.70 12.98
N LEU A 6 0.46 -3.04 12.98
CA LEU A 6 -0.21 -2.60 14.19
C LEU A 6 -1.42 -3.47 14.47
N THR A 7 -1.58 -3.91 15.72
CA THR A 7 -2.86 -4.43 16.20
C THR A 7 -3.56 -3.32 16.97
N LEU A 8 -4.79 -3.05 16.57
CA LEU A 8 -5.61 -1.94 17.06
C LEU A 8 -6.89 -2.47 17.70
N ARG A 9 -7.41 -1.76 18.71
CA ARG A 9 -8.68 -2.10 19.35
C ARG A 9 -9.48 -0.85 19.71
N ALA A 10 -10.79 -0.91 19.48
CA ALA A 10 -11.72 0.15 19.86
C ALA A 10 -12.47 -0.19 21.13
N ASP A 11 -12.64 0.77 22.03
CA ASP A 11 -13.44 0.58 23.26
C ASP A 11 -14.96 0.69 22.98
N ARG A 12 -15.34 1.32 21.87
CA ARG A 12 -16.73 1.45 21.42
C ARG A 12 -16.88 1.22 19.93
N SER A 13 -18.07 0.80 19.51
CA SER A 13 -18.37 0.65 18.09
C SER A 13 -18.66 2.01 17.44
N PHE A 14 -18.13 2.21 16.22
CA PHE A 14 -18.37 3.43 15.44
C PHE A 14 -18.30 3.14 13.92
N PRO A 15 -18.94 3.95 13.07
CA PRO A 15 -18.86 3.78 11.63
C PRO A 15 -17.55 4.34 11.08
N VAL A 16 -17.01 3.65 10.04
CA VAL A 16 -15.91 4.14 9.21
C VAL A 16 -16.30 3.94 7.74
N PRO A 17 -15.78 4.73 6.79
CA PRO A 17 -15.99 4.46 5.38
C PRO A 17 -15.54 3.05 4.99
N ASP A 18 -16.15 2.44 3.99
CA ASP A 18 -15.70 1.15 3.44
C ASP A 18 -14.22 1.21 3.02
N SER A 19 -13.81 2.32 2.40
CA SER A 19 -12.41 2.66 2.12
C SER A 19 -11.92 3.69 3.16
N ASP A 20 -11.40 3.22 4.29
CA ASP A 20 -11.01 4.04 5.43
C ASP A 20 -9.58 4.59 5.38
N GLY A 21 -8.76 4.12 4.42
CA GLY A 21 -7.33 4.47 4.34
C GLY A 21 -7.05 5.98 4.24
N TYR A 22 -7.97 6.78 3.68
CA TYR A 22 -7.84 8.23 3.69
C TYR A 22 -7.96 8.82 5.11
N GLN A 23 -8.86 8.29 5.94
CA GLN A 23 -8.98 8.71 7.35
C GLN A 23 -7.80 8.22 8.18
N VAL A 24 -7.34 6.98 7.93
CA VAL A 24 -6.12 6.44 8.56
C VAL A 24 -4.91 7.31 8.23
N TYR A 25 -4.76 7.73 6.97
CA TYR A 25 -3.67 8.64 6.59
C TYR A 25 -3.70 9.96 7.35
N GLY A 26 -4.87 10.58 7.49
CA GLY A 26 -5.02 11.79 8.31
C GLY A 26 -4.61 11.55 9.77
N ALA A 27 -5.07 10.46 10.37
CA ALA A 27 -4.70 10.11 11.75
C ALA A 27 -3.20 9.82 11.93
N LEU A 28 -2.55 9.23 10.93
CA LEU A 28 -1.09 9.02 10.94
C LEU A 28 -0.34 10.35 10.87
N LEU A 29 -0.77 11.28 10.03
CA LEU A 29 -0.17 12.61 9.95
C LEU A 29 -0.35 13.39 11.27
N ASP A 30 -1.51 13.31 11.89
CA ASP A 30 -1.78 13.96 13.18
C ASP A 30 -0.86 13.38 14.27
N ALA A 31 -0.67 12.05 14.31
CA ALA A 31 0.24 11.41 15.26
C ALA A 31 1.71 11.81 15.01
N LEU A 32 2.15 11.83 13.75
CA LEU A 32 3.50 12.30 13.39
C LEU A 32 3.71 13.78 13.78
N ASP A 33 2.71 14.64 13.51
CA ASP A 33 2.77 16.08 13.80
C ASP A 33 2.93 16.35 15.30
N THR A 34 2.33 15.51 16.14
CA THR A 34 2.45 15.61 17.61
C THR A 34 3.89 15.35 18.07
N VAL A 35 4.63 14.46 17.41
CA VAL A 35 6.02 14.12 17.76
C VAL A 35 7.00 15.03 17.02
N ASP A 36 6.84 15.16 15.70
CA ASP A 36 7.71 15.96 14.85
C ASP A 36 6.93 16.49 13.62
N ALA A 37 6.56 17.77 13.67
CA ALA A 37 5.83 18.45 12.60
C ALA A 37 6.60 18.46 11.26
N SER A 38 7.93 18.44 11.29
CA SER A 38 8.74 18.44 10.06
C SER A 38 8.68 17.11 9.33
N VAL A 39 8.62 16.00 10.07
CA VAL A 39 8.41 14.65 9.53
C VAL A 39 7.01 14.53 8.93
N SER A 40 5.99 14.98 9.65
CA SER A 40 4.60 15.02 9.16
C SER A 40 4.50 15.78 7.84
N GLN A 41 5.07 16.99 7.77
CA GLN A 41 5.05 17.81 6.57
C GLN A 41 5.79 17.13 5.39
N ARG A 42 6.95 16.52 5.65
CA ARG A 42 7.71 15.79 4.62
C ARG A 42 6.91 14.61 4.06
N VAL A 43 6.24 13.84 4.91
CA VAL A 43 5.36 12.74 4.49
C VAL A 43 4.19 13.26 3.66
N HIS A 44 3.58 14.38 4.10
CA HIS A 44 2.46 15.00 3.38
C HIS A 44 2.86 15.49 1.99
N ASP A 45 4.01 16.12 1.84
CA ASP A 45 4.49 16.72 0.61
C ASP A 45 5.18 15.73 -0.34
N SER A 46 5.39 14.48 0.11
CA SER A 46 6.08 13.48 -0.70
C SER A 46 5.27 13.08 -1.94
N PRO A 47 5.77 13.35 -3.15
CA PRO A 47 5.10 12.99 -4.41
C PRO A 47 5.04 11.48 -4.64
N LEU A 48 5.86 10.71 -3.90
CA LEU A 48 6.00 9.26 -4.05
C LEU A 48 5.06 8.48 -3.12
N GLY A 49 4.53 9.13 -2.07
CA GLY A 49 3.95 8.43 -0.96
C GLY A 49 5.04 7.61 -0.25
N THR A 50 5.85 8.26 0.58
CA THR A 50 6.89 7.61 1.39
C THR A 50 6.33 6.61 2.37
N ILE A 51 5.05 6.76 2.69
CA ILE A 51 4.29 5.82 3.51
C ILE A 51 3.17 5.18 2.68
N HIS A 52 2.99 3.89 2.86
CA HIS A 52 1.85 3.12 2.39
C HIS A 52 1.02 2.69 3.61
N ASN A 53 -0.31 2.70 3.51
CA ASN A 53 -1.16 2.09 4.53
C ASN A 53 -2.20 1.15 3.92
N SER A 54 -2.57 0.10 4.64
CA SER A 54 -3.54 -0.90 4.19
C SER A 54 -5.00 -0.51 4.43
N GLY A 55 -5.28 0.62 5.10
CA GLY A 55 -6.55 0.77 5.80
C GLY A 55 -6.73 -0.27 6.92
N LEU A 56 -7.85 -0.22 7.60
CA LEU A 56 -8.17 -1.16 8.68
C LEU A 56 -8.56 -2.54 8.12
N ARG A 57 -7.95 -3.60 8.65
CA ARG A 57 -8.26 -4.99 8.34
C ARG A 57 -8.86 -5.68 9.57
N GLY A 58 -9.90 -6.47 9.39
CA GLY A 58 -10.57 -7.17 10.48
C GLY A 58 -12.02 -7.48 10.20
N SER A 59 -12.76 -7.88 11.25
CA SER A 59 -14.16 -8.24 11.14
C SER A 59 -15.08 -7.07 11.46
N PHE A 60 -15.68 -6.47 10.44
CA PHE A 60 -16.60 -5.35 10.59
C PHE A 60 -18.05 -5.80 10.66
N ALA A 61 -18.88 -5.00 11.30
CA ALA A 61 -20.34 -5.12 11.21
C ALA A 61 -20.87 -4.26 10.05
N GLY A 62 -22.09 -4.57 9.59
CA GLY A 62 -22.81 -3.69 8.69
C GLY A 62 -23.11 -2.34 9.33
N SER A 63 -23.20 -1.29 8.52
CA SER A 63 -23.59 0.06 8.94
C SER A 63 -24.89 0.46 8.28
N ASP A 64 -25.74 1.20 8.98
CA ASP A 64 -26.94 1.83 8.42
C ASP A 64 -26.59 3.03 7.53
N ARG A 65 -25.33 3.48 7.57
CA ARG A 65 -24.82 4.59 6.77
C ARG A 65 -24.32 4.05 5.43
N PRO A 66 -24.76 4.57 4.29
CA PRO A 66 -24.27 4.13 2.98
C PRO A 66 -22.75 4.26 2.86
N HIS A 67 -22.10 3.30 2.20
CA HIS A 67 -20.66 3.25 1.99
C HIS A 67 -19.82 3.27 3.29
N HIS A 68 -20.38 2.73 4.38
CA HIS A 68 -19.70 2.59 5.66
C HIS A 68 -19.83 1.17 6.18
N LYS A 69 -18.75 0.71 6.78
CA LYS A 69 -18.68 -0.44 7.67
C LYS A 69 -18.61 0.04 9.13
N ARG A 70 -18.82 -0.84 10.08
CA ARG A 70 -18.79 -0.50 11.50
C ARG A 70 -17.69 -1.25 12.22
N VAL A 71 -16.79 -0.51 12.85
CA VAL A 71 -15.85 -1.03 13.84
C VAL A 71 -16.63 -1.57 15.02
N ARG A 72 -16.28 -2.78 15.51
CA ARG A 72 -16.88 -3.40 16.69
C ARG A 72 -16.04 -3.10 17.92
N ALA A 73 -16.68 -2.83 19.03
CA ALA A 73 -15.99 -2.69 20.32
C ALA A 73 -15.27 -4.00 20.69
N ASN A 74 -14.07 -3.87 21.24
CA ASN A 74 -13.23 -4.97 21.75
C ASN A 74 -12.78 -6.03 20.72
N GLU A 75 -13.04 -5.82 19.43
CA GLU A 75 -12.48 -6.67 18.37
C GLU A 75 -11.10 -6.14 17.92
N PRO A 76 -10.15 -7.03 17.58
CA PRO A 76 -8.86 -6.62 17.05
C PRO A 76 -8.97 -6.22 15.58
N TYR A 77 -8.22 -5.18 15.21
CA TYR A 77 -8.05 -4.72 13.83
C TYR A 77 -6.56 -4.62 13.49
N GLY A 78 -6.19 -5.06 12.31
CA GLY A 78 -4.85 -4.90 11.77
C GLY A 78 -4.73 -3.60 10.96
N LEU A 79 -3.56 -2.99 11.01
CA LEU A 79 -3.15 -1.91 10.11
C LEU A 79 -1.70 -2.14 9.71
N SER A 80 -1.47 -2.35 8.41
CA SER A 80 -0.11 -2.45 7.87
C SER A 80 0.34 -1.10 7.32
N LEU A 81 1.55 -0.73 7.66
CA LEU A 81 2.23 0.43 7.10
C LEU A 81 3.51 -0.03 6.39
N GLY A 82 3.77 0.52 5.22
CA GLY A 82 5.04 0.36 4.52
C GLY A 82 5.76 1.69 4.43
N VAL A 83 7.05 1.71 4.68
CA VAL A 83 7.92 2.88 4.58
C VAL A 83 9.01 2.60 3.56
N VAL A 84 9.02 3.37 2.47
CA VAL A 84 9.99 3.25 1.38
C VAL A 84 10.59 4.63 1.09
N ASP A 85 11.50 5.04 1.95
CA ASP A 85 12.23 6.30 1.83
C ASP A 85 13.72 6.05 2.02
N ARG A 86 14.56 6.91 1.47
CA ARG A 86 16.01 6.92 1.77
C ARG A 86 16.29 7.30 3.21
N ASP A 87 15.43 8.15 3.78
CA ASP A 87 15.47 8.63 5.17
C ASP A 87 14.40 7.92 6.03
N ASP A 88 14.21 6.60 5.80
CA ASP A 88 13.18 5.80 6.47
C ASP A 88 13.38 5.68 7.99
N GLU A 89 14.59 5.88 8.47
CA GLU A 89 14.95 5.76 9.89
C GLU A 89 14.25 6.83 10.75
N GLU A 90 14.31 8.10 10.34
CA GLU A 90 13.67 9.20 11.07
C GLU A 90 12.14 9.07 11.11
N LEU A 91 11.53 8.70 9.98
CA LEU A 91 10.10 8.44 9.94
C LEU A 91 9.71 7.24 10.82
N PHE A 92 10.51 6.18 10.80
CA PHE A 92 10.29 5.01 11.65
C PHE A 92 10.42 5.34 13.14
N GLU A 93 11.46 6.07 13.53
CA GLU A 93 11.66 6.53 14.92
C GLU A 93 10.47 7.40 15.38
N THR A 94 9.97 8.30 14.53
CA THR A 94 8.80 9.13 14.85
C THR A 94 7.55 8.28 15.06
N LEU A 95 7.32 7.24 14.23
CA LEU A 95 6.20 6.31 14.41
C LEU A 95 6.34 5.48 15.70
N VAL A 96 7.57 5.04 16.04
CA VAL A 96 7.83 4.34 17.30
C VAL A 96 7.59 5.26 18.50
N ASN A 97 8.05 6.51 18.43
CA ASN A 97 7.80 7.49 19.48
C ASN A 97 6.28 7.69 19.68
N ALA A 98 5.53 7.96 18.60
CA ALA A 98 4.10 8.18 18.68
C ALA A 98 3.35 6.97 19.26
N PHE A 99 3.50 5.80 18.68
CA PHE A 99 2.64 4.65 18.98
C PHE A 99 3.14 3.72 20.07
N VAL A 100 4.45 3.72 20.38
CA VAL A 100 5.03 2.82 21.37
C VAL A 100 5.43 3.56 22.66
N LEU A 101 6.09 4.71 22.53
CA LEU A 101 6.62 5.43 23.69
C LEU A 101 5.58 6.38 24.29
N ASP A 102 4.91 7.18 23.46
CA ASP A 102 3.89 8.12 23.90
C ASP A 102 2.51 7.44 24.03
N GLY A 103 2.33 6.29 23.36
CA GLY A 103 1.11 5.50 23.42
C GLY A 103 -0.09 6.17 22.75
N ASP A 104 0.16 6.91 21.68
CA ASP A 104 -0.88 7.58 20.92
C ASP A 104 -1.85 6.57 20.27
N ASP A 105 -3.10 7.00 20.18
CA ASP A 105 -4.18 6.27 19.53
C ASP A 105 -4.37 6.71 18.08
N ILE A 106 -4.85 5.81 17.23
CA ILE A 106 -5.34 6.15 15.89
C ILE A 106 -6.71 6.81 16.00
N ARG A 107 -6.77 8.13 15.83
CA ARG A 107 -7.99 8.95 15.96
C ARG A 107 -8.64 9.13 14.60
N LEU A 108 -9.74 8.41 14.37
CA LEU A 108 -10.58 8.55 13.19
C LEU A 108 -11.73 9.54 13.46
N ALA A 109 -12.42 9.99 12.41
CA ALA A 109 -13.46 11.01 12.51
C ALA A 109 -14.57 10.69 13.54
N GLU A 110 -14.93 9.41 13.68
CA GLU A 110 -16.08 8.98 14.51
C GLU A 110 -15.66 8.15 15.76
N GLY A 111 -14.37 7.86 15.91
CA GLY A 111 -13.89 7.05 17.03
C GLY A 111 -12.38 6.84 17.04
N THR A 112 -11.94 6.16 18.07
CA THR A 112 -10.52 5.98 18.38
C THR A 112 -10.19 4.50 18.47
N LEU A 113 -9.02 4.13 17.98
CA LEU A 113 -8.44 2.79 18.06
C LEU A 113 -7.13 2.89 18.83
N ARG A 114 -7.06 2.17 19.96
CA ARG A 114 -5.84 2.05 20.76
C ARG A 114 -4.87 1.10 20.07
N VAL A 115 -3.60 1.44 20.04
CA VAL A 115 -2.53 0.55 19.58
C VAL A 115 -2.21 -0.46 20.68
N GLU A 116 -2.38 -1.76 20.41
CA GLU A 116 -2.09 -2.84 21.35
C GLU A 116 -0.76 -3.51 21.08
N SER A 117 -0.35 -3.61 19.80
CA SER A 117 0.98 -4.09 19.42
C SER A 117 1.54 -3.31 18.24
N PHE A 118 2.85 -3.24 18.19
CA PHE A 118 3.64 -2.65 17.12
C PHE A 118 4.76 -3.64 16.77
N GLU A 119 4.67 -4.22 15.59
CA GLU A 119 5.68 -5.14 15.07
C GLU A 119 6.30 -4.53 13.82
N SER A 120 7.59 -4.74 13.61
CA SER A 120 8.25 -4.23 12.41
C SER A 120 9.23 -5.24 11.82
N SER A 121 9.32 -5.21 10.52
CA SER A 121 10.33 -5.92 9.74
C SER A 121 10.96 -4.96 8.72
N ASN A 122 12.18 -5.24 8.32
CA ASN A 122 12.90 -4.46 7.32
C ASN A 122 13.45 -5.35 6.23
N ALA A 123 13.69 -4.77 5.08
CA ALA A 123 14.44 -5.36 3.98
C ALA A 123 15.17 -4.25 3.22
N THR A 124 16.25 -4.61 2.55
CA THR A 124 16.95 -3.75 1.59
C THR A 124 16.57 -4.14 0.15
N HIS A 125 16.85 -3.27 -0.80
CA HIS A 125 16.68 -3.61 -2.22
C HIS A 125 17.60 -4.78 -2.63
N GLU A 126 18.81 -4.85 -2.06
CA GLU A 126 19.77 -5.92 -2.30
C GLU A 126 19.23 -7.26 -1.80
N GLU A 127 18.73 -7.33 -0.56
CA GLU A 127 18.11 -8.55 -0.01
C GLU A 127 16.91 -9.03 -0.83
N LEU A 128 16.10 -8.13 -1.39
CA LEU A 128 15.00 -8.53 -2.27
C LEU A 128 15.50 -9.11 -3.60
N LEU A 129 16.59 -8.58 -4.16
CA LEU A 129 17.22 -9.11 -5.35
C LEU A 129 17.86 -10.48 -5.09
N GLU A 130 18.55 -10.65 -3.96
CA GLU A 130 19.12 -11.94 -3.55
C GLU A 130 18.01 -12.99 -3.39
N ARG A 131 16.96 -12.68 -2.62
CA ARG A 131 15.81 -13.59 -2.47
C ARG A 131 15.14 -13.93 -3.80
N ALA A 132 15.04 -12.96 -4.71
CA ALA A 132 14.48 -13.20 -6.04
C ALA A 132 15.36 -14.12 -6.89
N SER A 133 16.68 -14.08 -6.72
CA SER A 133 17.62 -14.95 -7.43
C SER A 133 17.55 -16.41 -6.98
N ASP A 134 17.15 -16.64 -5.72
CA ASP A 134 17.00 -17.98 -5.15
C ASP A 134 15.70 -18.68 -5.60
N VAL A 135 14.80 -17.93 -6.22
CA VAL A 135 13.51 -18.45 -6.67
C VAL A 135 13.67 -19.30 -7.93
N GLY A 136 13.11 -20.51 -7.91
CA GLY A 136 13.23 -21.48 -9.00
C GLY A 136 12.68 -20.97 -10.34
N SER A 137 13.19 -21.53 -11.45
CA SER A 137 12.82 -21.10 -12.81
C SER A 137 11.33 -21.28 -13.16
N ASN A 138 10.62 -22.14 -12.45
CA ASN A 138 9.20 -22.44 -12.66
C ASN A 138 8.28 -21.76 -11.63
N ALA A 139 8.84 -20.89 -10.79
CA ALA A 139 8.06 -20.22 -9.77
C ALA A 139 6.97 -19.32 -10.37
N THR A 140 5.88 -19.22 -9.65
CA THR A 140 4.77 -18.31 -9.90
C THR A 140 4.72 -17.29 -8.77
N LEU A 141 4.51 -16.03 -9.13
CA LEU A 141 4.32 -14.96 -8.18
C LEU A 141 2.82 -14.76 -7.98
N ASP A 142 2.30 -15.11 -6.81
CA ASP A 142 0.91 -14.91 -6.46
C ASP A 142 0.74 -13.60 -5.71
N VAL A 143 -0.10 -12.72 -6.23
CA VAL A 143 -0.35 -11.39 -5.64
C VAL A 143 -1.81 -11.28 -5.27
N GLU A 144 -2.06 -11.03 -3.99
CA GLU A 144 -3.37 -10.66 -3.48
C GLU A 144 -3.45 -9.14 -3.31
N PHE A 145 -4.36 -8.50 -4.04
CA PHE A 145 -4.64 -7.08 -3.99
C PHE A 145 -5.74 -6.83 -2.97
N HIS A 146 -5.38 -6.51 -1.74
CA HIS A 146 -6.31 -6.37 -0.61
C HIS A 146 -7.13 -5.09 -0.66
N THR A 147 -6.55 -4.01 -1.19
CA THR A 147 -7.24 -2.71 -1.32
C THR A 147 -7.21 -2.23 -2.76
N ALA A 148 -8.11 -1.30 -3.08
CA ALA A 148 -8.25 -0.80 -4.44
C ALA A 148 -6.91 -0.35 -5.03
N THR A 149 -6.42 -1.08 -6.00
CA THR A 149 -5.16 -0.82 -6.68
C THR A 149 -5.41 0.12 -7.85
N CYS A 150 -5.03 1.39 -7.67
CA CYS A 150 -5.27 2.46 -8.62
C CYS A 150 -4.01 2.71 -9.44
N ILE A 151 -3.94 2.22 -10.66
CA ILE A 151 -2.78 2.42 -11.55
C ILE A 151 -3.19 3.37 -12.68
N GLU A 152 -2.55 4.52 -12.73
CA GLU A 152 -2.75 5.49 -13.81
C GLU A 152 -1.87 5.12 -15.01
N GLU A 153 -2.50 5.10 -16.17
CA GLU A 153 -1.83 5.00 -17.46
C GLU A 153 -1.80 6.38 -18.17
N ALA A 154 -1.30 6.42 -19.39
CA ALA A 154 -1.23 7.66 -20.13
C ALA A 154 -2.61 8.33 -20.29
N GLY A 155 -2.70 9.65 -20.09
CA GLY A 155 -3.92 10.42 -20.25
C GLY A 155 -4.91 10.32 -19.09
N GLU A 156 -4.42 10.08 -17.87
CA GLU A 156 -5.24 9.97 -16.64
C GLU A 156 -6.26 8.81 -16.66
N VAL A 157 -6.08 7.87 -17.58
CA VAL A 157 -6.89 6.65 -17.62
C VAL A 157 -6.37 5.67 -16.58
N THR A 158 -7.25 5.17 -15.73
CA THR A 158 -6.91 4.16 -14.71
C THR A 158 -7.19 2.76 -15.26
N THR A 159 -6.21 1.85 -15.12
CA THR A 159 -6.47 0.44 -15.41
C THR A 159 -7.32 -0.18 -14.31
N MET A 160 -8.31 -0.96 -14.73
CA MET A 160 -9.21 -1.69 -13.83
C MET A 160 -8.87 -3.19 -13.77
N PHE A 161 -7.67 -3.57 -14.16
CA PHE A 161 -7.26 -4.97 -14.30
C PHE A 161 -5.80 -5.14 -13.87
N PRO A 162 -5.42 -6.25 -13.20
CA PRO A 162 -4.05 -6.51 -12.75
C PRO A 162 -3.12 -6.88 -13.93
N HIS A 163 -3.09 -6.00 -14.94
CA HIS A 163 -2.29 -6.21 -16.15
C HIS A 163 -0.80 -6.17 -15.82
N ARG A 164 -0.06 -7.22 -16.21
CA ARG A 164 1.36 -7.40 -15.89
C ARG A 164 2.22 -6.17 -16.13
N VAL A 165 2.03 -5.51 -17.27
CA VAL A 165 2.84 -4.33 -17.60
C VAL A 165 2.53 -3.17 -16.68
N SER A 166 1.26 -2.89 -16.41
CA SER A 166 0.84 -1.77 -15.57
C SER A 166 1.29 -1.95 -14.12
N VAL A 167 1.11 -3.17 -13.56
CA VAL A 167 1.52 -3.51 -12.19
C VAL A 167 3.04 -3.37 -12.03
N PHE A 168 3.83 -4.07 -12.85
CA PHE A 168 5.28 -4.09 -12.68
C PHE A 168 5.96 -2.78 -13.10
N ARG A 169 5.40 -2.02 -14.04
CA ARG A 169 5.92 -0.67 -14.33
C ARG A 169 5.63 0.33 -13.21
N SER A 170 4.50 0.21 -12.53
CA SER A 170 4.22 1.02 -11.34
C SER A 170 5.23 0.75 -10.24
N LEU A 171 5.52 -0.53 -9.97
CA LEU A 171 6.53 -0.94 -8.99
C LEU A 171 7.94 -0.53 -9.41
N LEU A 172 8.31 -0.74 -10.68
CA LEU A 172 9.61 -0.34 -11.22
C LEU A 172 9.87 1.17 -11.07
N GLY A 173 8.85 1.98 -11.33
CA GLY A 173 8.94 3.43 -11.14
C GLY A 173 9.19 3.83 -9.68
N LYS A 174 8.60 3.14 -8.71
CA LYS A 174 8.87 3.36 -7.28
C LYS A 174 10.25 2.83 -6.88
N TRP A 175 10.58 1.60 -7.28
CA TRP A 175 11.88 1.00 -7.04
C TRP A 175 13.04 1.92 -7.45
N ASN A 176 13.06 2.35 -8.70
CA ASN A 176 14.17 3.17 -9.24
C ASN A 176 14.27 4.57 -8.62
N ARG A 177 13.24 5.03 -7.91
CA ARG A 177 13.29 6.30 -7.17
C ARG A 177 13.79 6.14 -5.73
N THR A 178 13.66 4.94 -5.15
CA THR A 178 14.03 4.66 -3.76
C THR A 178 15.31 3.84 -3.63
N ALA A 179 15.64 3.03 -4.63
CA ALA A 179 16.86 2.23 -4.65
C ALA A 179 18.12 3.08 -4.82
N PRO A 180 19.28 2.63 -4.30
CA PRO A 180 20.58 3.09 -4.73
C PRO A 180 20.75 2.98 -6.25
N GLU A 181 21.55 3.88 -6.87
CA GLU A 181 21.70 3.92 -8.32
C GLU A 181 22.22 2.59 -8.91
N GLU A 182 23.13 1.93 -8.20
CA GLU A 182 23.71 0.63 -8.56
C GLU A 182 22.71 -0.54 -8.52
N LEU A 183 21.58 -0.38 -7.82
CA LEU A 183 20.50 -1.36 -7.72
C LEU A 183 19.26 -0.97 -8.55
N ALA A 184 19.40 0.06 -9.39
CA ALA A 184 18.34 0.43 -10.32
C ALA A 184 18.08 -0.70 -11.33
N LEU A 185 16.81 -0.96 -11.59
CA LEU A 185 16.38 -1.99 -12.54
C LEU A 185 16.08 -1.38 -13.90
N ASP A 186 16.66 -1.95 -14.95
CA ASP A 186 16.37 -1.59 -16.34
C ASP A 186 15.63 -2.74 -17.03
N ILE A 187 14.31 -2.77 -16.87
CA ILE A 187 13.44 -3.74 -17.53
C ILE A 187 12.50 -3.00 -18.48
N GLY A 188 12.65 -3.26 -19.76
CA GLY A 188 11.78 -2.70 -20.78
C GLY A 188 10.33 -3.24 -20.69
N ARG A 189 9.38 -2.41 -21.12
CA ARG A 189 7.96 -2.79 -21.25
C ARG A 189 7.77 -4.09 -22.04
N GLU A 190 8.50 -4.24 -23.14
CA GLU A 190 8.41 -5.38 -24.07
C GLU A 190 8.90 -6.68 -23.41
N ALA A 191 9.90 -6.60 -22.52
CA ALA A 191 10.39 -7.74 -21.78
C ALA A 191 9.34 -8.28 -20.81
N ILE A 192 8.66 -7.39 -20.07
CA ILE A 192 7.54 -7.78 -19.19
C ILE A 192 6.38 -8.33 -20.01
N ALA A 193 5.98 -7.63 -21.07
CA ALA A 193 4.84 -8.02 -21.91
C ALA A 193 5.04 -9.40 -22.57
N GLY A 194 6.27 -9.72 -23.00
CA GLY A 194 6.61 -10.96 -23.71
C GLY A 194 6.93 -12.15 -22.80
N SER A 195 7.20 -11.91 -21.52
CA SER A 195 7.73 -12.95 -20.61
C SER A 195 6.85 -13.24 -19.40
N VAL A 196 5.90 -12.39 -19.07
CA VAL A 196 5.01 -12.56 -17.91
C VAL A 196 3.58 -12.82 -18.38
N ILE A 197 2.90 -13.75 -17.75
CA ILE A 197 1.50 -14.09 -18.02
C ILE A 197 0.71 -13.85 -16.75
N GLU A 198 -0.24 -12.90 -16.77
CA GLU A 198 -1.19 -12.70 -15.68
C GLU A 198 -2.36 -13.70 -15.75
N LYS A 199 -2.72 -14.24 -14.62
CA LYS A 199 -3.83 -15.16 -14.42
C LYS A 199 -4.68 -14.68 -13.25
N PRO A 200 -5.57 -13.71 -13.44
CA PRO A 200 -6.46 -13.25 -12.36
C PRO A 200 -7.47 -14.33 -11.98
N ASP A 201 -7.79 -14.43 -10.69
CA ASP A 201 -8.92 -15.23 -10.25
C ASP A 201 -10.22 -14.44 -10.47
N PRO A 202 -11.10 -14.87 -11.41
CA PRO A 202 -12.33 -14.16 -11.71
C PRO A 202 -13.35 -14.19 -10.57
N ARG A 203 -13.14 -15.03 -9.53
CA ARG A 203 -14.03 -15.11 -8.38
C ARG A 203 -13.66 -14.15 -7.27
N ALA A 204 -12.38 -13.75 -7.22
CA ALA A 204 -11.86 -12.82 -6.23
C ALA A 204 -11.77 -11.38 -6.75
N TYR A 205 -11.99 -11.16 -8.05
CA TYR A 205 -11.84 -9.87 -8.69
C TYR A 205 -13.03 -8.96 -8.48
N ASP A 206 -12.78 -7.71 -8.05
CA ASP A 206 -13.79 -6.66 -7.94
C ASP A 206 -13.19 -5.29 -8.31
N THR A 207 -14.06 -4.30 -8.56
CA THR A 207 -13.68 -2.94 -8.95
C THR A 207 -14.28 -1.91 -8.00
N HIS A 208 -13.49 -0.89 -7.69
CA HIS A 208 -13.84 0.09 -6.65
C HIS A 208 -13.64 1.52 -7.12
N SER A 209 -14.47 2.41 -6.58
CA SER A 209 -14.27 3.85 -6.62
C SER A 209 -13.96 4.34 -5.22
N VAL A 210 -12.73 4.77 -4.97
CA VAL A 210 -12.25 5.13 -3.63
C VAL A 210 -11.97 6.62 -3.50
N LEU A 211 -12.36 7.19 -2.36
CA LEU A 211 -12.03 8.57 -2.02
C LEU A 211 -10.54 8.67 -1.66
N VAL A 212 -9.80 9.45 -2.43
CA VAL A 212 -8.35 9.62 -2.21
C VAL A 212 -7.97 11.04 -1.78
N ASN A 213 -8.84 12.02 -1.98
CA ASN A 213 -8.57 13.40 -1.57
C ASN A 213 -9.88 14.23 -1.53
N ARG A 214 -9.75 15.42 -0.94
CA ARG A 214 -10.74 16.50 -1.06
C ARG A 214 -10.01 17.73 -1.58
N VAL A 215 -10.47 18.30 -2.67
CA VAL A 215 -9.85 19.46 -3.31
C VAL A 215 -10.77 20.67 -3.17
N GLU A 216 -10.19 21.84 -2.95
CA GLU A 216 -10.94 23.09 -2.86
C GLU A 216 -11.57 23.45 -4.21
N ASN A 217 -12.81 23.90 -4.17
CA ASN A 217 -13.47 24.53 -5.31
C ASN A 217 -13.16 26.02 -5.33
N GLY A 218 -13.24 26.64 -6.49
CA GLY A 218 -13.04 28.10 -6.63
C GLY A 218 -14.06 28.97 -5.89
N ASP A 219 -15.10 28.38 -5.32
CA ASP A 219 -16.16 29.02 -4.50
C ASP A 219 -15.98 28.84 -2.99
N GLY A 220 -14.83 28.31 -2.56
CA GLY A 220 -14.49 28.06 -1.14
C GLY A 220 -15.07 26.78 -0.55
N GLY A 221 -15.75 25.96 -1.36
CA GLY A 221 -16.18 24.61 -0.99
C GLY A 221 -15.10 23.55 -1.26
N THR A 222 -15.31 22.33 -0.77
CA THR A 222 -14.44 21.18 -1.13
C THR A 222 -15.23 20.13 -1.90
N ARG A 223 -14.61 19.55 -2.92
CA ARG A 223 -15.17 18.39 -3.65
C ARG A 223 -14.35 17.14 -3.41
N PRO A 224 -14.97 15.95 -3.29
CA PRO A 224 -14.26 14.71 -3.19
C PRO A 224 -13.59 14.35 -4.52
N LEU A 225 -12.37 13.84 -4.43
CA LEU A 225 -11.63 13.26 -5.55
C LEU A 225 -11.61 11.73 -5.39
N PHE A 226 -12.19 11.05 -6.38
CA PHE A 226 -12.22 9.58 -6.42
C PHE A 226 -11.22 9.05 -7.44
N ARG A 227 -10.67 7.87 -7.14
CA ARG A 227 -9.90 7.07 -8.09
C ARG A 227 -10.57 5.72 -8.27
N GLN A 228 -10.43 5.19 -9.48
CA GLN A 228 -10.89 3.86 -9.81
C GLN A 228 -9.75 2.86 -9.60
N GLY A 229 -10.04 1.67 -9.11
CA GLY A 229 -9.07 0.62 -8.88
C GLY A 229 -9.73 -0.74 -8.83
N PHE A 230 -8.92 -1.79 -8.67
CA PHE A 230 -9.35 -3.17 -8.56
C PHE A 230 -8.79 -3.82 -7.28
N THR A 231 -9.48 -4.85 -6.81
CA THR A 231 -9.01 -5.82 -5.80
C THR A 231 -9.08 -7.22 -6.37
N GLY A 232 -8.44 -8.19 -5.72
CA GLY A 232 -8.52 -9.59 -6.08
C GLY A 232 -7.18 -10.31 -6.06
N GLN A 233 -7.14 -11.49 -6.66
CA GLN A 233 -5.94 -12.33 -6.74
C GLN A 233 -5.49 -12.47 -8.19
N CYS A 234 -4.18 -12.41 -8.40
CA CYS A 234 -3.58 -12.62 -9.71
C CYS A 234 -2.24 -13.33 -9.59
N SER A 235 -2.10 -14.47 -10.27
CA SER A 235 -0.83 -15.16 -10.40
C SER A 235 -0.08 -14.66 -11.64
N TYR A 236 1.21 -14.41 -11.49
CA TYR A 236 2.10 -14.02 -12.57
C TYR A 236 3.11 -15.14 -12.82
N ALA A 237 2.93 -15.86 -13.93
CA ALA A 237 3.81 -16.93 -14.37
C ALA A 237 4.81 -16.45 -15.42
N PHE A 238 5.98 -17.05 -15.47
CA PHE A 238 7.02 -16.71 -16.44
C PHE A 238 6.99 -17.66 -17.63
N LYS A 239 7.15 -17.10 -18.84
CA LYS A 239 7.26 -17.87 -20.09
C LYS A 239 8.43 -17.35 -20.90
N ASN A 240 9.45 -18.17 -21.09
CA ASN A 240 10.65 -17.81 -21.83
C ASN A 240 11.34 -16.53 -21.29
N ALA A 241 11.16 -16.22 -20.02
CA ALA A 241 11.79 -15.09 -19.36
C ALA A 241 13.30 -15.36 -19.20
N SER A 242 14.14 -14.36 -19.49
CA SER A 242 15.53 -14.42 -19.05
C SER A 242 15.59 -14.44 -17.51
N GLU A 243 16.68 -14.94 -16.96
CA GLU A 243 16.89 -14.95 -15.52
C GLU A 243 16.80 -13.52 -14.94
N SER A 244 17.40 -12.54 -15.60
CA SER A 244 17.37 -11.14 -15.18
C SER A 244 15.95 -10.57 -15.13
N VAL A 245 15.10 -10.86 -16.12
CA VAL A 245 13.70 -10.41 -16.13
C VAL A 245 12.90 -11.09 -15.02
N ARG A 246 13.08 -12.41 -14.84
CA ARG A 246 12.41 -13.15 -13.78
C ARG A 246 12.77 -12.61 -12.39
N ASN A 247 14.08 -12.49 -12.09
CA ASN A 247 14.57 -12.00 -10.81
C ASN A 247 14.08 -10.58 -10.53
N ALA A 248 14.14 -9.71 -11.53
CA ALA A 248 13.68 -8.33 -11.37
C ALA A 248 12.16 -8.24 -11.15
N VAL A 249 11.33 -8.99 -11.89
CA VAL A 249 9.86 -9.01 -11.70
C VAL A 249 9.49 -9.59 -10.33
N THR A 250 10.20 -10.64 -9.88
CA THR A 250 10.01 -11.24 -8.56
C THR A 250 10.39 -10.26 -7.44
N ALA A 251 11.55 -9.60 -7.55
CA ALA A 251 11.96 -8.57 -6.58
C ALA A 251 10.97 -7.41 -6.51
N LEU A 252 10.46 -6.94 -7.67
CA LEU A 252 9.43 -5.90 -7.73
C LEU A 252 8.13 -6.35 -7.07
N GLY A 253 7.71 -7.61 -7.25
CA GLY A 253 6.53 -8.15 -6.56
C GLY A 253 6.70 -8.08 -5.04
N MET A 254 7.78 -8.64 -4.50
CA MET A 254 8.09 -8.57 -3.07
C MET A 254 8.20 -7.13 -2.55
N PHE A 255 8.77 -6.22 -3.33
CA PHE A 255 8.83 -4.78 -3.02
C PHE A 255 7.43 -4.17 -2.87
N GLY A 256 6.44 -4.69 -3.59
CA GLY A 256 5.04 -4.24 -3.51
C GLY A 256 4.44 -4.30 -2.11
N GLU A 257 4.88 -5.24 -1.25
CA GLU A 257 4.43 -5.34 0.15
C GLU A 257 4.87 -4.16 1.01
N TYR A 258 5.99 -3.52 0.66
CA TYR A 258 6.53 -2.34 1.34
C TYR A 258 6.01 -1.03 0.74
N SER A 259 5.94 -0.95 -0.59
CA SER A 259 5.64 0.28 -1.32
C SER A 259 4.16 0.47 -1.65
N GLY A 260 3.35 -0.60 -1.56
CA GLY A 260 2.07 -0.66 -2.24
C GLY A 260 2.18 -0.59 -3.77
N VAL A 261 1.14 -0.97 -4.48
CA VAL A 261 1.06 -0.96 -5.95
C VAL A 261 0.17 0.20 -6.43
N GLY A 262 0.60 0.93 -7.45
CA GLY A 262 -0.17 2.02 -8.03
C GLY A 262 0.00 3.36 -7.31
N SER A 263 -1.02 4.19 -7.41
CA SER A 263 -1.08 5.55 -6.84
C SER A 263 -1.93 5.59 -5.56
N ALA A 264 -1.88 6.71 -4.83
CA ALA A 264 -2.63 6.95 -3.59
C ALA A 264 -2.36 5.91 -2.48
N VAL A 265 -1.18 5.30 -2.46
CA VAL A 265 -0.81 4.25 -1.48
C VAL A 265 -0.82 4.76 -0.04
N ALA A 266 -0.44 6.01 0.19
CA ALA A 266 -0.53 6.65 1.50
C ALA A 266 -1.99 6.81 1.98
N ARG A 267 -2.95 6.71 1.09
CA ARG A 267 -4.39 6.88 1.36
C ARG A 267 -5.16 5.56 1.32
N GLY A 268 -4.46 4.45 1.54
CA GLY A 268 -5.04 3.12 1.67
C GLY A 268 -5.28 2.37 0.37
N CYS A 269 -4.69 2.82 -0.74
CA CYS A 269 -4.76 2.11 -2.01
C CYS A 269 -3.56 1.18 -2.21
N GLY A 270 -3.76 0.11 -2.98
CA GLY A 270 -2.69 -0.73 -3.48
C GLY A 270 -1.96 -1.61 -2.46
N SER A 271 -2.59 -1.92 -1.32
CA SER A 271 -2.04 -2.89 -0.37
C SER A 271 -2.07 -4.29 -0.99
N VAL A 272 -0.92 -4.96 -0.97
CA VAL A 272 -0.76 -6.30 -1.54
C VAL A 272 -0.05 -7.24 -0.57
N GLU A 273 -0.32 -8.52 -0.73
CA GLU A 273 0.43 -9.63 -0.16
C GLU A 273 0.97 -10.51 -1.29
N VAL A 274 2.19 -11.01 -1.15
CA VAL A 274 2.90 -11.70 -2.22
C VAL A 274 3.39 -13.06 -1.76
N GLY A 275 2.90 -14.12 -2.45
CA GLY A 275 3.35 -15.49 -2.32
C GLY A 275 4.27 -15.90 -3.49
N LEU A 276 5.16 -16.84 -3.23
CA LEU A 276 6.01 -17.49 -4.22
C LEU A 276 5.73 -18.99 -4.17
N GLU A 277 5.28 -19.56 -5.30
CA GLU A 277 5.00 -21.00 -5.46
C GLU A 277 5.93 -21.65 -6.49
#